data_0b6a9d050b0689ae22c9da0f4b36103a
#
_entry.id   0b6a9d050b0689ae22c9da0f4b36103a
#
_cell.length_a   1.000
_cell.length_b   1.000
_cell.length_c   1.000
_cell.angle_alpha   90.00
_cell.angle_beta   90.00
_cell.angle_gamma   90.00
#
_symmetry.space_group_name_H-M   'P 1'
#
loop_
_entity.id
_entity.type
_entity.pdbx_description
1 polymer ?
#
loop_
_entity_poly.entity_id
_entity_poly.type
_entity_poly.pdbx_seq_one_letter_code
_entity_poly.pdbx_strand_id
1 'polypeptide(L)'
;YVWNQRTSGLLQKSQQETKYQVESTYTTILALEQTVRLLETNVENLEKLKSMTENAVKAGVAEKNDADQISIQVASIKSSVNSTKRSIEALYNALILNIGADSDAEITLTQNFEDLVNDGTILELTNSNLDLNQNLDYQMLTKSSEITDKQKQMAVAAFFPTVGVALQNTHKHYFTDGMNFDMTPTNTFVATLSVPIFSSGKRTCAVKEAKIAQIEQANTVEDTEIGLKIQEKQLKYNLTSAYENYTVQKENIKVMSSVFNSYGEKFKYGRASSMDVTNSSMNLTTAQTNYVNSVLEMVNANIELKKLLNK
;
A
#
# COMPACT_ATOMS: atom_id res chain seq x y z
N TYR A 1 22.70 -13.89 -17.39
CA TYR A 1 23.05 -12.71 -16.56
C TYR A 1 21.87 -11.72 -16.48
N VAL A 2 21.33 -11.23 -17.59
CA VAL A 2 20.21 -10.24 -17.63
C VAL A 2 18.93 -10.80 -16.99
N TRP A 3 18.62 -12.07 -17.19
CA TRP A 3 17.50 -12.76 -16.54
C TRP A 3 17.62 -12.74 -15.00
N ASN A 4 18.81 -13.01 -14.47
CA ASN A 4 19.05 -12.98 -13.02
C ASN A 4 18.87 -11.55 -12.47
N GLN A 5 19.30 -10.52 -13.20
CA GLN A 5 19.09 -9.11 -12.80
C GLN A 5 17.61 -8.74 -12.78
N ARG A 6 16.81 -9.21 -13.75
CA ARG A 6 15.36 -9.00 -13.76
C ARG A 6 14.69 -9.67 -12.55
N THR A 7 15.08 -10.90 -12.23
CA THR A 7 14.54 -11.63 -11.07
C THR A 7 14.89 -10.92 -9.75
N SER A 8 16.13 -10.40 -9.64
CA SER A 8 16.54 -9.58 -8.49
C SER A 8 15.71 -8.30 -8.36
N GLY A 9 15.40 -7.62 -9.49
CA GLY A 9 14.53 -6.45 -9.52
C GLY A 9 13.09 -6.76 -9.05
N LEU A 10 12.53 -7.91 -9.43
CA LEU A 10 11.22 -8.36 -8.97
C LEU A 10 11.21 -8.60 -7.45
N LEU A 11 12.28 -9.20 -6.89
CA LEU A 11 12.41 -9.38 -5.46
C LEU A 11 12.45 -8.03 -4.73
N GLN A 12 13.25 -7.08 -5.21
CA GLN A 12 13.33 -5.74 -4.62
C GLN A 12 11.98 -5.01 -4.67
N LYS A 13 11.25 -5.13 -5.79
CA LYS A 13 9.90 -4.57 -5.91
C LYS A 13 8.93 -5.20 -4.90
N SER A 14 8.94 -6.52 -4.75
CA SER A 14 8.10 -7.22 -3.78
C SER A 14 8.43 -6.80 -2.34
N GLN A 15 9.71 -6.64 -2.02
CA GLN A 15 10.14 -6.13 -0.71
C GLN A 15 9.67 -4.69 -0.47
N GLN A 16 9.77 -3.83 -1.49
CA GLN A 16 9.28 -2.46 -1.43
C GLN A 16 7.76 -2.42 -1.21
N GLU A 17 7.00 -3.21 -1.97
CA GLU A 17 5.54 -3.29 -1.83
C GLU A 17 5.13 -3.76 -0.43
N THR A 18 5.78 -4.80 0.10
CA THR A 18 5.53 -5.30 1.46
C THR A 18 5.85 -4.23 2.51
N LYS A 19 6.99 -3.52 2.37
CA LYS A 19 7.37 -2.43 3.27
C LYS A 19 6.28 -1.36 3.35
N TYR A 20 5.82 -0.87 2.21
CA TYR A 20 4.80 0.19 2.18
C TYR A 20 3.42 -0.31 2.59
N GLN A 21 3.09 -1.57 2.32
CA GLN A 21 1.85 -2.18 2.83
C GLN A 21 1.86 -2.27 4.36
N VAL A 22 2.98 -2.66 4.96
CA VAL A 22 3.16 -2.68 6.42
C VAL A 22 3.06 -1.26 6.99
N GLU A 23 3.74 -0.28 6.38
CA GLU A 23 3.72 1.12 6.81
C GLU A 23 2.29 1.69 6.76
N SER A 24 1.53 1.45 5.68
CA SER A 24 0.14 1.88 5.55
C SER A 24 -0.79 1.21 6.55
N THR A 25 -0.64 -0.10 6.79
CA THR A 25 -1.44 -0.82 7.80
C THR A 25 -1.13 -0.31 9.21
N TYR A 26 0.15 -0.12 9.54
CA TYR A 26 0.61 0.43 10.80
C TYR A 26 0.02 1.81 11.08
N THR A 27 0.11 2.72 10.12
CA THR A 27 -0.43 4.08 10.26
C THR A 27 -1.94 4.11 10.38
N THR A 28 -2.63 3.19 9.68
CA THR A 28 -4.09 3.03 9.79
C THR A 28 -4.50 2.57 11.19
N ILE A 29 -3.76 1.63 11.79
CA ILE A 29 -4.03 1.20 13.18
C ILE A 29 -3.89 2.37 14.15
N LEU A 30 -2.79 3.12 14.08
CA LEU A 30 -2.57 4.30 14.94
C LEU A 30 -3.70 5.33 14.82
N ALA A 31 -4.18 5.57 13.61
CA ALA A 31 -5.27 6.49 13.35
C ALA A 31 -6.61 6.00 13.94
N LEU A 32 -6.91 4.71 13.83
CA LEU A 32 -8.13 4.15 14.41
C LEU A 32 -8.04 4.08 15.94
N GLU A 33 -6.87 3.82 16.51
CA GLU A 33 -6.66 3.92 17.96
C GLU A 33 -6.87 5.35 18.46
N GLN A 34 -6.39 6.35 17.73
CA GLN A 34 -6.65 7.75 18.06
C GLN A 34 -8.14 8.09 17.95
N THR A 35 -8.83 7.56 16.92
CA THR A 35 -10.29 7.71 16.80
C THR A 35 -11.02 7.13 18.02
N VAL A 36 -10.64 5.94 18.47
CA VAL A 36 -11.21 5.31 19.68
C VAL A 36 -11.01 6.20 20.90
N ARG A 37 -9.80 6.72 21.13
CA ARG A 37 -9.51 7.63 22.26
C ARG A 37 -10.38 8.88 22.25
N LEU A 38 -10.53 9.50 21.07
CA LEU A 38 -11.37 10.69 20.92
C LEU A 38 -12.85 10.39 21.19
N LEU A 39 -13.36 9.28 20.66
CA LEU A 39 -14.74 8.86 20.87
C LEU A 39 -15.01 8.45 22.33
N GLU A 40 -14.09 7.77 23.00
CA GLU A 40 -14.20 7.43 24.42
C GLU A 40 -14.24 8.68 25.29
N THR A 41 -13.41 9.67 24.99
CA THR A 41 -13.47 11.00 25.68
C THR A 41 -14.83 11.68 25.48
N ASN A 42 -15.40 11.59 24.27
CA ASN A 42 -16.75 12.13 24.03
C ASN A 42 -17.82 11.37 24.82
N VAL A 43 -17.72 10.04 24.92
CA VAL A 43 -18.63 9.22 25.73
C VAL A 43 -18.57 9.65 27.19
N GLU A 44 -17.38 9.81 27.78
CA GLU A 44 -17.23 10.25 29.16
C GLU A 44 -17.88 11.61 29.42
N ASN A 45 -17.68 12.58 28.52
CA ASN A 45 -18.28 13.91 28.64
C ASN A 45 -19.81 13.86 28.54
N LEU A 46 -20.36 13.09 27.61
CA LEU A 46 -21.80 12.91 27.46
C LEU A 46 -22.42 12.12 28.61
N GLU A 47 -21.73 11.15 29.20
CA GLU A 47 -22.21 10.44 30.39
C GLU A 47 -22.31 11.36 31.62
N LYS A 48 -21.36 12.27 31.80
CA LYS A 48 -21.43 13.32 32.82
C LYS A 48 -22.66 14.22 32.61
N LEU A 49 -22.87 14.67 31.35
CA LEU A 49 -24.05 15.49 31.01
C LEU A 49 -25.36 14.73 31.19
N LYS A 50 -25.41 13.45 30.80
CA LYS A 50 -26.56 12.57 31.02
C LYS A 50 -26.94 12.49 32.51
N SER A 51 -25.95 12.21 33.36
CA SER A 51 -26.18 12.11 34.82
C SER A 51 -26.71 13.43 35.40
N MET A 52 -26.20 14.58 34.94
CA MET A 52 -26.69 15.90 35.34
C MET A 52 -28.14 16.12 34.89
N THR A 53 -28.47 15.74 33.64
CA THR A 53 -29.82 15.88 33.08
C THR A 53 -30.82 14.96 33.80
N GLU A 54 -30.47 13.71 34.09
CA GLU A 54 -31.29 12.77 34.85
C GLU A 54 -31.60 13.31 36.24
N ASN A 55 -30.64 13.95 36.90
CA ASN A 55 -30.87 14.58 38.22
C ASN A 55 -31.81 15.81 38.11
N ALA A 56 -31.66 16.60 37.03
CA ALA A 56 -32.52 17.75 36.73
C ALA A 56 -33.97 17.29 36.43
N VAL A 57 -34.16 16.15 35.72
CA VAL A 57 -35.44 15.54 35.48
C VAL A 57 -36.08 15.10 36.79
N LYS A 58 -35.34 14.43 37.71
CA LYS A 58 -35.81 14.04 39.02
C LYS A 58 -36.25 15.24 39.89
N ALA A 59 -35.55 16.39 39.73
CA ALA A 59 -35.89 17.63 40.41
C ALA A 59 -37.05 18.39 39.73
N GLY A 60 -37.58 17.90 38.58
CA GLY A 60 -38.67 18.56 37.85
C GLY A 60 -38.28 19.81 37.08
N VAL A 61 -36.95 20.04 36.82
CA VAL A 61 -36.43 21.22 36.12
C VAL A 61 -35.98 20.93 34.68
N ALA A 62 -36.03 19.65 34.25
CA ALA A 62 -35.75 19.24 32.88
C ALA A 62 -36.75 18.17 32.42
N GLU A 63 -36.94 18.01 31.13
CA GLU A 63 -37.84 16.99 30.56
C GLU A 63 -37.13 15.64 30.43
N LYS A 64 -37.90 14.54 30.52
CA LYS A 64 -37.38 13.19 30.32
C LYS A 64 -36.75 13.02 28.94
N ASN A 65 -37.35 13.64 27.91
CA ASN A 65 -36.88 13.60 26.54
C ASN A 65 -35.41 14.13 26.41
N ASP A 66 -35.01 15.09 27.24
CA ASP A 66 -33.63 15.61 27.27
C ASP A 66 -32.63 14.53 27.67
N ALA A 67 -32.95 13.77 28.73
CA ALA A 67 -32.10 12.66 29.18
C ALA A 67 -32.06 11.49 28.15
N ASP A 68 -33.23 11.20 27.54
CA ASP A 68 -33.35 10.14 26.53
C ASP A 68 -32.51 10.48 25.26
N GLN A 69 -32.50 11.72 24.80
CA GLN A 69 -31.67 12.18 23.66
C GLN A 69 -30.17 11.99 23.93
N ILE A 70 -29.71 12.42 25.11
CA ILE A 70 -28.27 12.25 25.46
C ILE A 70 -27.95 10.75 25.58
N SER A 71 -28.88 9.94 26.10
CA SER A 71 -28.71 8.46 26.23
C SER A 71 -28.57 7.80 24.86
N ILE A 72 -29.36 8.19 23.87
CA ILE A 72 -29.26 7.69 22.48
C ILE A 72 -27.90 8.05 21.88
N GLN A 73 -27.45 9.29 22.09
CA GLN A 73 -26.16 9.74 21.57
C GLN A 73 -24.98 8.96 22.19
N VAL A 74 -25.01 8.74 23.52
CA VAL A 74 -24.03 7.90 24.22
C VAL A 74 -24.00 6.47 23.63
N ALA A 75 -25.17 5.86 23.45
CA ALA A 75 -25.28 4.51 22.90
C ALA A 75 -24.72 4.45 21.45
N SER A 76 -25.01 5.45 20.63
CA SER A 76 -24.52 5.56 19.26
C SER A 76 -22.99 5.63 19.22
N ILE A 77 -22.37 6.52 20.02
CA ILE A 77 -20.90 6.65 20.04
C ILE A 77 -20.25 5.37 20.61
N LYS A 78 -20.81 4.76 21.66
CA LYS A 78 -20.31 3.47 22.17
C LYS A 78 -20.36 2.37 21.11
N SER A 79 -21.41 2.31 20.30
CA SER A 79 -21.51 1.37 19.17
C SER A 79 -20.39 1.63 18.15
N SER A 80 -20.10 2.90 17.83
CA SER A 80 -19.00 3.29 16.94
C SER A 80 -17.63 2.89 17.51
N VAL A 81 -17.39 3.11 18.80
CA VAL A 81 -16.16 2.65 19.49
C VAL A 81 -15.96 1.14 19.33
N ASN A 82 -17.00 0.35 19.62
CA ASN A 82 -16.93 -1.10 19.53
C ASN A 82 -16.68 -1.58 18.08
N SER A 83 -17.30 -0.91 17.10
CA SER A 83 -17.06 -1.20 15.68
C SER A 83 -15.62 -0.89 15.29
N THR A 84 -15.09 0.27 15.70
CA THR A 84 -13.71 0.67 15.41
C THR A 84 -12.70 -0.28 16.07
N LYS A 85 -12.93 -0.71 17.32
CA LYS A 85 -12.07 -1.71 18.00
C LYS A 85 -12.01 -3.02 17.22
N ARG A 86 -13.13 -3.54 16.70
CA ARG A 86 -13.13 -4.74 15.84
C ARG A 86 -12.35 -4.53 14.54
N SER A 87 -12.42 -3.34 13.95
CA SER A 87 -11.61 -3.00 12.77
C SER A 87 -10.12 -2.98 13.10
N ILE A 88 -9.74 -2.48 14.26
CA ILE A 88 -8.35 -2.50 14.74
C ILE A 88 -7.84 -3.94 14.88
N GLU A 89 -8.63 -4.84 15.50
CA GLU A 89 -8.27 -6.26 15.62
C GLU A 89 -8.04 -6.92 14.24
N ALA A 90 -8.91 -6.63 13.27
CA ALA A 90 -8.74 -7.13 11.90
C ALA A 90 -7.46 -6.61 11.23
N LEU A 91 -7.09 -5.34 11.49
CA LEU A 91 -5.86 -4.75 10.96
C LEU A 91 -4.60 -5.29 11.66
N TYR A 92 -4.65 -5.59 12.96
CA TYR A 92 -3.55 -6.28 13.63
C TYR A 92 -3.32 -7.67 13.04
N ASN A 93 -4.39 -8.43 12.75
CA ASN A 93 -4.26 -9.72 12.06
C ASN A 93 -3.65 -9.56 10.66
N ALA A 94 -4.03 -8.53 9.91
CA ALA A 94 -3.44 -8.22 8.61
C ALA A 94 -1.95 -7.82 8.75
N LEU A 95 -1.60 -7.07 9.78
CA LEU A 95 -0.21 -6.68 10.07
C LEU A 95 0.64 -7.91 10.40
N ILE A 96 0.16 -8.82 11.26
CA ILE A 96 0.82 -10.09 11.60
C ILE A 96 1.10 -10.90 10.33
N LEU A 97 0.11 -11.03 9.44
CA LEU A 97 0.26 -11.71 8.16
C LEU A 97 1.32 -11.05 7.27
N ASN A 98 1.28 -9.71 7.15
CA ASN A 98 2.19 -8.95 6.29
C ASN A 98 3.66 -9.03 6.76
N ILE A 99 3.91 -9.11 8.08
CA ILE A 99 5.27 -9.25 8.63
C ILE A 99 5.72 -10.72 8.73
N GLY A 100 4.81 -11.68 8.46
CA GLY A 100 5.09 -13.11 8.54
C GLY A 100 5.33 -13.63 9.97
N ALA A 101 4.71 -12.98 10.97
CA ALA A 101 4.77 -13.46 12.37
C ALA A 101 3.75 -14.57 12.62
N ASP A 102 3.93 -15.29 13.74
CA ASP A 102 2.98 -16.31 14.16
C ASP A 102 1.61 -15.69 14.48
N SER A 103 0.52 -16.44 14.23
CA SER A 103 -0.86 -15.96 14.42
C SER A 103 -1.17 -15.45 15.82
N ASP A 104 -0.44 -15.95 16.81
CA ASP A 104 -0.63 -15.65 18.24
C ASP A 104 0.36 -14.58 18.73
N ALA A 105 1.08 -13.92 17.81
CA ALA A 105 2.05 -12.90 18.18
C ALA A 105 1.33 -11.62 18.67
N GLU A 106 1.70 -11.15 19.86
CA GLU A 106 1.25 -9.86 20.38
C GLU A 106 2.12 -8.73 19.82
N ILE A 107 1.48 -7.80 19.11
CA ILE A 107 2.13 -6.62 18.56
C ILE A 107 1.68 -5.39 19.34
N THR A 108 2.63 -4.58 19.79
CA THR A 108 2.38 -3.29 20.41
C THR A 108 3.00 -2.19 19.56
N LEU A 109 2.21 -1.19 19.18
CA LEU A 109 2.71 -0.01 18.47
C LEU A 109 3.31 0.97 19.47
N THR A 110 4.48 1.50 19.17
CA THR A 110 5.24 2.37 20.08
C THR A 110 5.19 3.85 19.71
N GLN A 111 4.80 4.16 18.48
CA GLN A 111 4.70 5.52 17.97
C GLN A 111 3.36 6.15 18.35
N ASN A 112 3.35 7.47 18.60
CA ASN A 112 2.11 8.21 18.78
C ASN A 112 1.54 8.66 17.43
N PHE A 113 0.22 8.86 17.39
CA PHE A 113 -0.48 9.34 16.19
C PHE A 113 0.04 10.73 15.74
N GLU A 114 0.36 11.60 16.69
CA GLU A 114 0.87 12.96 16.42
C GLU A 114 2.23 12.93 15.71
N ASP A 115 3.04 11.90 15.91
CA ASP A 115 4.36 11.74 15.31
C ASP A 115 4.29 11.33 13.81
N LEU A 116 3.10 10.96 13.34
CA LEU A 116 2.87 10.65 11.92
C LEU A 116 3.01 11.89 11.02
N VAL A 117 2.82 13.07 11.59
CA VAL A 117 2.87 14.33 10.85
C VAL A 117 4.22 15.01 11.06
N ASN A 118 5.01 15.03 10.00
CA ASN A 118 6.27 15.76 9.95
C ASN A 118 6.27 16.74 8.78
N ASP A 119 5.99 18.00 9.07
CA ASP A 119 5.89 19.06 8.05
C ASP A 119 7.19 19.22 7.23
N GLY A 120 8.36 19.00 7.85
CA GLY A 120 9.66 19.06 7.16
C GLY A 120 9.80 17.99 6.08
N THR A 121 9.39 16.75 6.37
CA THR A 121 9.45 15.63 5.43
C THR A 121 8.50 15.84 4.24
N ILE A 122 7.32 16.42 4.47
CA ILE A 122 6.33 16.68 3.43
C ILE A 122 6.86 17.72 2.43
N LEU A 123 7.44 18.83 2.91
CA LEU A 123 8.06 19.86 2.09
C LEU A 123 9.25 19.32 1.29
N GLU A 124 10.11 18.52 1.90
CA GLU A 124 11.25 17.89 1.22
C GLU A 124 10.80 16.97 0.08
N LEU A 125 9.78 16.13 0.31
CA LEU A 125 9.28 15.22 -0.70
C LEU A 125 8.59 15.94 -1.86
N THR A 126 7.81 16.99 -1.58
CA THR A 126 7.15 17.79 -2.62
C THR A 126 8.17 18.47 -3.54
N ASN A 127 9.32 18.88 -3.00
CA ASN A 127 10.41 19.50 -3.74
C ASN A 127 11.38 18.50 -4.39
N SER A 128 11.29 17.21 -4.07
CA SER A 128 12.12 16.17 -4.67
C SER A 128 11.70 15.91 -6.11
N ASN A 129 12.67 15.58 -6.97
CA ASN A 129 12.41 15.21 -8.36
C ASN A 129 12.58 13.69 -8.53
N LEU A 130 11.78 13.11 -9.43
CA LEU A 130 11.90 11.73 -9.83
C LEU A 130 13.22 11.47 -10.54
N ASP A 131 14.05 10.59 -10.01
CA ASP A 131 15.16 9.99 -10.71
C ASP A 131 14.71 8.64 -11.30
N LEU A 132 14.50 8.60 -12.61
CA LEU A 132 14.07 7.40 -13.32
C LEU A 132 15.00 6.22 -13.08
N ASN A 133 16.31 6.46 -12.93
CA ASN A 133 17.28 5.39 -12.71
C ASN A 133 17.13 4.71 -11.33
N GLN A 134 16.51 5.38 -10.38
CA GLN A 134 16.21 4.81 -9.06
C GLN A 134 14.84 4.14 -9.01
N ASN A 135 13.95 4.45 -9.95
CA ASN A 135 12.62 3.85 -9.99
C ASN A 135 12.70 2.38 -10.42
N LEU A 136 12.18 1.46 -9.59
CA LEU A 136 12.29 0.02 -9.82
C LEU A 136 11.54 -0.44 -11.08
N ASP A 137 10.38 0.15 -11.39
CA ASP A 137 9.61 -0.20 -12.58
C ASP A 137 10.37 0.18 -13.86
N TYR A 138 10.97 1.37 -13.86
CA TYR A 138 11.81 1.83 -14.99
C TYR A 138 13.06 0.96 -15.14
N GLN A 139 13.74 0.61 -14.05
CA GLN A 139 14.88 -0.31 -14.08
C GLN A 139 14.52 -1.68 -14.66
N MET A 140 13.40 -2.27 -14.23
CA MET A 140 12.93 -3.56 -14.76
C MET A 140 12.58 -3.46 -16.25
N LEU A 141 11.98 -2.37 -16.68
CA LEU A 141 11.62 -2.14 -18.08
C LEU A 141 12.88 -1.97 -18.95
N THR A 142 13.88 -1.25 -18.47
CA THR A 142 15.18 -1.12 -19.14
C THR A 142 15.86 -2.48 -19.28
N LYS A 143 15.81 -3.34 -18.25
CA LYS A 143 16.31 -4.72 -18.35
C LYS A 143 15.51 -5.58 -19.34
N SER A 144 14.19 -5.37 -19.45
CA SER A 144 13.38 -6.00 -20.48
C SER A 144 13.81 -5.57 -21.90
N SER A 145 14.15 -4.29 -22.08
CA SER A 145 14.70 -3.78 -23.34
C SER A 145 16.02 -4.45 -23.70
N GLU A 146 16.95 -4.60 -22.75
CA GLU A 146 18.19 -5.35 -22.96
C GLU A 146 17.94 -6.81 -23.40
N ILE A 147 16.92 -7.46 -22.83
CA ILE A 147 16.52 -8.83 -23.22
C ILE A 147 16.06 -8.85 -24.70
N THR A 148 15.23 -7.90 -25.11
CA THR A 148 14.72 -7.80 -26.47
C THR A 148 15.88 -7.56 -27.47
N ASP A 149 16.87 -6.75 -27.09
CA ASP A 149 18.10 -6.56 -27.88
C ASP A 149 18.89 -7.86 -28.05
N LYS A 150 19.01 -8.67 -26.99
CA LYS A 150 19.65 -9.99 -27.05
C LYS A 150 18.87 -10.96 -27.92
N GLN A 151 17.54 -10.93 -27.87
CA GLN A 151 16.67 -11.75 -28.73
C GLN A 151 16.89 -11.42 -30.21
N LYS A 152 17.00 -10.14 -30.57
CA LYS A 152 17.36 -9.72 -31.93
C LYS A 152 18.75 -10.24 -32.33
N GLN A 153 19.76 -10.11 -31.43
CA GLN A 153 21.10 -10.67 -31.69
C GLN A 153 21.05 -12.18 -31.92
N MET A 154 20.23 -12.92 -31.16
CA MET A 154 20.01 -14.36 -31.35
C MET A 154 19.35 -14.67 -32.69
N ALA A 155 18.36 -13.88 -33.13
CA ALA A 155 17.75 -14.04 -34.45
C ALA A 155 18.75 -13.81 -35.59
N VAL A 156 19.68 -12.85 -35.46
CA VAL A 156 20.79 -12.61 -36.41
C VAL A 156 21.78 -13.76 -36.32
N ALA A 157 22.11 -14.27 -35.13
CA ALA A 157 23.03 -15.39 -34.94
C ALA A 157 22.58 -16.68 -35.62
N ALA A 158 21.26 -16.85 -35.86
CA ALA A 158 20.72 -17.98 -36.59
C ALA A 158 21.17 -18.07 -38.06
N PHE A 159 21.82 -17.04 -38.60
CA PHE A 159 22.45 -17.09 -39.94
C PHE A 159 23.87 -17.69 -39.92
N PHE A 160 24.51 -17.81 -38.77
CA PHE A 160 25.85 -18.36 -38.65
C PHE A 160 25.83 -19.88 -38.42
N PRO A 161 26.94 -20.58 -38.74
CA PRO A 161 27.11 -22.00 -38.43
C PRO A 161 27.00 -22.25 -36.93
N THR A 162 26.36 -23.35 -36.55
CA THR A 162 26.29 -23.80 -35.16
C THR A 162 27.14 -25.06 -34.95
N VAL A 163 27.91 -25.10 -33.86
CA VAL A 163 28.67 -26.26 -33.44
C VAL A 163 28.02 -26.83 -32.17
N GLY A 164 27.65 -28.08 -32.23
CA GLY A 164 27.15 -28.84 -31.09
C GLY A 164 28.14 -29.91 -30.70
N VAL A 165 28.37 -30.10 -29.39
CA VAL A 165 29.16 -31.19 -28.83
C VAL A 165 28.30 -31.90 -27.79
N ALA A 166 28.19 -33.22 -27.93
CA ALA A 166 27.47 -34.08 -27.00
C ALA A 166 28.33 -35.24 -26.55
N LEU A 167 28.36 -35.51 -25.25
CA LEU A 167 28.89 -36.71 -24.64
C LEU A 167 27.71 -37.52 -24.10
N GLN A 168 27.56 -38.73 -24.57
CA GLN A 168 26.49 -39.63 -24.16
C GLN A 168 27.07 -40.91 -23.60
N ASN A 169 26.69 -41.22 -22.37
CA ASN A 169 26.94 -42.55 -21.76
C ASN A 169 25.59 -43.31 -21.79
N THR A 170 25.58 -44.47 -22.36
CA THR A 170 24.36 -45.29 -22.49
C THR A 170 24.57 -46.64 -21.82
N HIS A 171 23.80 -46.89 -20.76
CA HIS A 171 23.64 -48.20 -20.13
C HIS A 171 22.35 -48.84 -20.62
N LYS A 172 22.42 -50.07 -21.18
CA LYS A 172 21.25 -50.83 -21.58
C LYS A 172 21.16 -52.12 -20.79
N HIS A 173 20.07 -52.30 -20.09
CA HIS A 173 19.71 -53.53 -19.42
C HIS A 173 18.51 -54.16 -20.15
N TYR A 174 18.65 -55.44 -20.53
CA TYR A 174 17.61 -56.19 -21.22
C TYR A 174 16.96 -57.17 -20.27
N PHE A 175 15.64 -57.12 -20.17
CA PHE A 175 14.81 -58.08 -19.44
C PHE A 175 14.08 -58.93 -20.48
N THR A 176 14.46 -60.20 -20.56
CA THR A 176 13.79 -61.19 -21.42
C THR A 176 13.47 -62.43 -20.60
N ASP A 177 12.34 -63.10 -20.88
CA ASP A 177 11.95 -64.31 -20.14
C ASP A 177 13.09 -65.33 -20.07
N GLY A 178 13.70 -65.46 -18.88
CA GLY A 178 14.76 -66.40 -18.54
C GLY A 178 16.21 -65.92 -18.68
N MET A 179 16.47 -64.71 -19.25
CA MET A 179 17.82 -64.13 -19.26
C MET A 179 17.82 -62.63 -19.11
N ASN A 180 18.48 -62.15 -18.04
CA ASN A 180 18.77 -60.72 -17.86
C ASN A 180 20.25 -60.53 -18.20
N PHE A 181 20.54 -59.59 -19.11
CA PHE A 181 21.95 -59.26 -19.39
C PHE A 181 22.13 -57.73 -19.58
N ASP A 182 23.27 -57.26 -19.10
CA ASP A 182 23.73 -55.90 -19.28
C ASP A 182 24.59 -55.82 -20.54
N MET A 183 24.32 -54.86 -21.40
CA MET A 183 25.27 -54.49 -22.44
C MET A 183 26.40 -53.63 -21.86
N THR A 184 27.60 -53.82 -22.40
CA THR A 184 28.74 -52.98 -22.05
C THR A 184 28.36 -51.50 -22.21
N PRO A 185 28.59 -50.63 -21.20
CA PRO A 185 28.32 -49.20 -21.30
C PRO A 185 29.03 -48.59 -22.52
N THR A 186 28.27 -47.90 -23.32
CA THR A 186 28.81 -47.23 -24.52
C THR A 186 28.98 -45.76 -24.28
N ASN A 187 30.19 -45.23 -24.38
CA ASN A 187 30.51 -43.81 -24.35
C ASN A 187 30.56 -43.30 -25.81
N THR A 188 29.70 -42.38 -26.17
CA THR A 188 29.68 -41.79 -27.50
C THR A 188 29.97 -40.29 -27.41
N PHE A 189 30.97 -39.85 -28.16
CA PHE A 189 31.28 -38.43 -28.36
C PHE A 189 30.78 -38.03 -29.76
N VAL A 190 29.92 -37.02 -29.81
CA VAL A 190 29.37 -36.51 -31.07
C VAL A 190 29.71 -35.01 -31.19
N ALA A 191 30.37 -34.64 -32.28
CA ALA A 191 30.56 -33.24 -32.67
C ALA A 191 29.74 -33.00 -33.96
N THR A 192 28.85 -32.02 -33.90
CA THR A 192 27.96 -31.69 -35.03
C THR A 192 28.21 -30.26 -35.47
N LEU A 193 28.48 -30.05 -36.75
CA LEU A 193 28.56 -28.73 -37.39
C LEU A 193 27.30 -28.58 -38.30
N SER A 194 26.46 -27.59 -38.01
CA SER A 194 25.30 -27.29 -38.84
C SER A 194 25.47 -25.92 -39.51
N VAL A 195 25.54 -25.93 -40.86
CA VAL A 195 25.66 -24.73 -41.67
C VAL A 195 24.36 -24.47 -42.42
N PRO A 196 23.63 -23.39 -42.06
CA PRO A 196 22.35 -23.10 -42.70
C PRO A 196 22.56 -22.45 -44.07
N ILE A 197 22.27 -23.19 -45.15
CA ILE A 197 22.47 -22.69 -46.53
C ILE A 197 21.23 -21.96 -47.06
N PHE A 198 20.02 -22.51 -46.84
CA PHE A 198 18.76 -21.93 -47.32
C PHE A 198 17.61 -22.17 -46.33
N SER A 199 16.76 -21.17 -46.13
CA SER A 199 15.67 -21.23 -45.16
C SER A 199 14.34 -20.63 -45.66
N SER A 200 14.17 -20.49 -46.96
CA SER A 200 12.94 -19.96 -47.61
C SER A 200 12.45 -18.64 -46.96
N GLY A 201 13.35 -17.75 -46.58
CA GLY A 201 13.00 -16.47 -45.95
C GLY A 201 12.69 -16.53 -44.45
N LYS A 202 12.55 -17.70 -43.81
CA LYS A 202 12.17 -17.87 -42.41
C LYS A 202 13.07 -17.07 -41.47
N ARG A 203 14.40 -17.11 -41.66
CA ARG A 203 15.35 -16.34 -40.79
C ARG A 203 15.25 -14.86 -41.00
N THR A 204 15.07 -14.41 -42.26
CA THR A 204 14.86 -12.99 -42.56
C THR A 204 13.59 -12.44 -41.89
N CYS A 205 12.50 -13.21 -41.92
CA CYS A 205 11.27 -12.90 -41.23
C CYS A 205 11.48 -12.82 -39.69
N ALA A 206 12.18 -13.81 -39.12
CA ALA A 206 12.50 -13.81 -37.67
C ALA A 206 13.33 -12.60 -37.23
N VAL A 207 14.31 -12.14 -38.04
CA VAL A 207 15.07 -10.93 -37.75
C VAL A 207 14.18 -9.68 -37.84
N LYS A 208 13.29 -9.61 -38.86
CA LYS A 208 12.33 -8.48 -38.97
C LYS A 208 11.38 -8.44 -37.80
N GLU A 209 10.84 -9.58 -37.39
CA GLU A 209 9.96 -9.72 -36.22
C GLU A 209 10.66 -9.28 -34.93
N ALA A 210 11.89 -9.75 -34.69
CA ALA A 210 12.69 -9.33 -33.55
C ALA A 210 13.04 -7.83 -33.57
N LYS A 211 13.22 -7.23 -34.77
CA LYS A 211 13.42 -5.79 -34.92
C LYS A 211 12.16 -4.99 -34.59
N ILE A 212 10.97 -5.48 -34.98
CA ILE A 212 9.70 -4.85 -34.63
C ILE A 212 9.50 -4.92 -33.12
N ALA A 213 9.72 -6.07 -32.49
CA ALA A 213 9.64 -6.23 -31.04
C ALA A 213 10.60 -5.28 -30.28
N GLN A 214 11.80 -4.99 -30.84
CA GLN A 214 12.72 -4.02 -30.31
C GLN A 214 12.17 -2.58 -30.37
N ILE A 215 11.50 -2.21 -31.47
CA ILE A 215 10.87 -0.90 -31.63
C ILE A 215 9.69 -0.76 -30.67
N GLU A 216 8.84 -1.76 -30.57
CA GLU A 216 7.71 -1.80 -29.64
C GLU A 216 8.17 -1.64 -28.17
N GLN A 217 9.25 -2.34 -27.83
CA GLN A 217 9.84 -2.21 -26.49
C GLN A 217 10.41 -0.81 -26.22
N ALA A 218 11.05 -0.18 -27.22
CA ALA A 218 11.57 1.18 -27.10
C ALA A 218 10.44 2.20 -26.90
N ASN A 219 9.34 2.06 -27.65
CA ASN A 219 8.14 2.89 -27.47
C ASN A 219 7.53 2.68 -26.06
N THR A 220 7.49 1.44 -25.57
CA THR A 220 7.02 1.13 -24.21
C THR A 220 7.87 1.80 -23.14
N VAL A 221 9.19 1.88 -23.33
CA VAL A 221 10.08 2.61 -22.41
C VAL A 221 9.76 4.11 -22.41
N GLU A 222 9.60 4.72 -23.58
CA GLU A 222 9.28 6.14 -23.73
C GLU A 222 7.90 6.46 -23.09
N ASP A 223 6.87 5.67 -23.38
CA ASP A 223 5.53 5.83 -22.83
C ASP A 223 5.55 5.71 -21.29
N THR A 224 6.32 4.76 -20.75
CA THR A 224 6.46 4.57 -19.32
C THR A 224 7.19 5.75 -18.67
N GLU A 225 8.22 6.29 -19.30
CA GLU A 225 8.93 7.48 -18.82
C GLU A 225 7.98 8.69 -18.72
N ILE A 226 7.18 8.92 -19.75
CA ILE A 226 6.17 9.99 -19.75
C ILE A 226 5.13 9.71 -18.65
N GLY A 227 4.64 8.48 -18.53
CA GLY A 227 3.68 8.06 -17.53
C GLY A 227 4.18 8.30 -16.10
N LEU A 228 5.42 7.92 -15.80
CA LEU A 228 6.03 8.14 -14.47
C LEU A 228 6.19 9.63 -14.14
N LYS A 229 6.56 10.48 -15.11
CA LYS A 229 6.63 11.94 -14.92
C LYS A 229 5.25 12.57 -14.66
N ILE A 230 4.20 12.07 -15.32
CA ILE A 230 2.82 12.50 -15.06
C ILE A 230 2.37 12.03 -13.68
N GLN A 231 2.66 10.79 -13.33
CA GLN A 231 2.34 10.23 -12.01
C GLN A 231 3.05 10.99 -10.88
N GLU A 232 4.31 11.36 -11.05
CA GLU A 232 5.03 12.22 -10.10
C GLU A 232 4.28 13.53 -9.83
N LYS A 233 3.87 14.23 -10.88
CA LYS A 233 3.12 15.48 -10.75
C LYS A 233 1.80 15.26 -10.01
N GLN A 234 1.08 14.20 -10.36
CA GLN A 234 -0.20 13.88 -9.73
C GLN A 234 -0.03 13.57 -8.25
N LEU A 235 0.97 12.78 -7.88
CA LEU A 235 1.22 12.43 -6.48
C LEU A 235 1.68 13.64 -5.66
N LYS A 236 2.46 14.55 -6.24
CA LYS A 236 2.81 15.83 -5.60
C LYS A 236 1.57 16.71 -5.36
N TYR A 237 0.65 16.79 -6.32
CA TYR A 237 -0.60 17.51 -6.16
C TYR A 237 -1.47 16.86 -5.07
N ASN A 238 -1.57 15.53 -5.07
CA ASN A 238 -2.34 14.81 -4.06
C ASN A 238 -1.77 15.07 -2.65
N LEU A 239 -0.44 15.00 -2.49
CA LEU A 239 0.20 15.27 -1.21
C LEU A 239 -0.01 16.72 -0.75
N THR A 240 0.12 17.69 -1.65
CA THR A 240 -0.12 19.11 -1.34
C THR A 240 -1.57 19.33 -0.90
N SER A 241 -2.53 18.79 -1.66
CA SER A 241 -3.96 18.90 -1.36
C SER A 241 -4.33 18.22 -0.04
N ALA A 242 -3.78 17.04 0.23
CA ALA A 242 -3.98 16.33 1.49
C ALA A 242 -3.40 17.09 2.68
N TYR A 243 -2.24 17.73 2.52
CA TYR A 243 -1.64 18.59 3.56
C TYR A 243 -2.47 19.85 3.84
N GLU A 244 -2.98 20.49 2.79
CA GLU A 244 -3.90 21.63 2.92
C GLU A 244 -5.18 21.21 3.67
N ASN A 245 -5.79 20.09 3.29
CA ASN A 245 -6.96 19.54 3.96
C ASN A 245 -6.65 19.23 5.44
N TYR A 246 -5.53 18.55 5.73
CA TYR A 246 -5.08 18.32 7.11
C TYR A 246 -5.00 19.61 7.92
N THR A 247 -4.42 20.67 7.37
CA THR A 247 -4.28 21.97 8.07
C THR A 247 -5.64 22.57 8.41
N VAL A 248 -6.60 22.50 7.48
CA VAL A 248 -7.99 22.95 7.71
C VAL A 248 -8.67 22.12 8.79
N GLN A 249 -8.59 20.78 8.72
CA GLN A 249 -9.25 19.91 9.70
C GLN A 249 -8.63 20.03 11.10
N LYS A 250 -7.32 20.27 11.19
CA LYS A 250 -6.61 20.56 12.45
C LYS A 250 -7.14 21.82 13.15
N GLU A 251 -7.52 22.83 12.40
CA GLU A 251 -8.13 24.03 12.97
C GLU A 251 -9.62 23.79 13.29
N ASN A 252 -10.35 23.10 12.43
CA ASN A 252 -11.76 22.78 12.63
C ASN A 252 -11.98 21.99 13.92
N ILE A 253 -11.14 21.00 14.25
CA ILE A 253 -11.27 20.24 15.50
C ILE A 253 -11.11 21.13 16.74
N LYS A 254 -10.22 22.11 16.73
CA LYS A 254 -10.04 23.04 17.84
C LYS A 254 -11.28 23.90 18.04
N VAL A 255 -11.83 24.44 16.93
CA VAL A 255 -13.04 25.26 16.97
C VAL A 255 -14.22 24.45 17.49
N MET A 256 -14.45 23.24 16.94
CA MET A 256 -15.57 22.39 17.35
C MET A 256 -15.45 21.90 18.80
N SER A 257 -14.24 21.64 19.28
CA SER A 257 -13.99 21.32 20.69
C SER A 257 -14.36 22.53 21.61
N SER A 258 -13.97 23.73 21.23
CA SER A 258 -14.34 24.94 21.95
C SER A 258 -15.85 25.18 21.98
N VAL A 259 -16.54 24.97 20.84
CA VAL A 259 -18.00 25.08 20.72
C VAL A 259 -18.69 24.07 21.61
N PHE A 260 -18.29 22.80 21.58
CA PHE A 260 -18.87 21.75 22.43
C PHE A 260 -18.70 22.07 23.91
N ASN A 261 -17.49 22.48 24.34
CA ASN A 261 -17.22 22.86 25.71
C ASN A 261 -18.08 24.07 26.15
N SER A 262 -18.25 25.05 25.28
CA SER A 262 -19.10 26.23 25.55
C SER A 262 -20.57 25.86 25.75
N TYR A 263 -21.12 24.97 24.89
CA TYR A 263 -22.49 24.49 25.05
C TYR A 263 -22.63 23.62 26.29
N GLY A 264 -21.65 22.78 26.61
CA GLY A 264 -21.63 22.00 27.86
C GLY A 264 -21.68 22.87 29.10
N GLU A 265 -20.90 23.94 29.14
CA GLU A 265 -20.95 24.92 30.26
C GLU A 265 -22.29 25.66 30.30
N LYS A 266 -22.79 26.18 29.19
CA LYS A 266 -24.11 26.85 29.13
C LYS A 266 -25.23 25.92 29.59
N PHE A 267 -25.19 24.66 29.25
CA PHE A 267 -26.18 23.67 29.66
C PHE A 267 -26.19 23.47 31.18
N LYS A 268 -25.03 23.45 31.86
CA LYS A 268 -24.94 23.38 33.34
C LYS A 268 -25.68 24.50 34.02
N TYR A 269 -25.75 25.68 33.40
CA TYR A 269 -26.44 26.88 33.94
C TYR A 269 -27.85 27.06 33.35
N GLY A 270 -28.41 26.09 32.64
CA GLY A 270 -29.74 26.15 32.01
C GLY A 270 -29.83 27.18 30.89
N ARG A 271 -28.70 27.54 30.23
CA ARG A 271 -28.64 28.53 29.16
C ARG A 271 -28.49 27.89 27.76
N ALA A 272 -28.48 26.61 27.68
CA ALA A 272 -28.49 25.83 26.45
C ALA A 272 -29.41 24.62 26.64
N SER A 273 -29.98 24.11 25.56
CA SER A 273 -30.81 22.90 25.56
C SER A 273 -29.97 21.64 25.46
N SER A 274 -30.57 20.48 25.80
CA SER A 274 -29.98 19.16 25.54
C SER A 274 -29.72 18.94 24.05
N MET A 275 -30.57 19.47 23.16
CA MET A 275 -30.42 19.42 21.72
C MET A 275 -29.17 20.20 21.28
N ASP A 276 -28.88 21.38 21.83
CA ASP A 276 -27.68 22.16 21.52
C ASP A 276 -26.41 21.38 21.86
N VAL A 277 -26.38 20.72 23.02
CA VAL A 277 -25.26 19.89 23.45
C VAL A 277 -25.10 18.68 22.55
N THR A 278 -26.20 17.98 22.24
CA THR A 278 -26.18 16.79 21.38
C THR A 278 -25.68 17.14 19.97
N ASN A 279 -26.20 18.24 19.38
CA ASN A 279 -25.76 18.71 18.06
C ASN A 279 -24.29 19.12 18.08
N SER A 280 -23.84 19.83 19.09
CA SER A 280 -22.41 20.22 19.20
C SER A 280 -21.50 19.01 19.40
N SER A 281 -21.95 17.97 20.10
CA SER A 281 -21.25 16.69 20.24
C SER A 281 -21.15 15.94 18.90
N MET A 282 -22.22 15.90 18.12
CA MET A 282 -22.21 15.29 16.79
C MET A 282 -21.25 16.03 15.86
N ASN A 283 -21.28 17.36 15.88
CA ASN A 283 -20.36 18.19 15.07
C ASN A 283 -18.89 17.99 15.49
N LEU A 284 -18.61 17.89 16.81
CA LEU A 284 -17.28 17.58 17.30
C LEU A 284 -16.82 16.18 16.85
N THR A 285 -17.67 15.16 16.99
CA THR A 285 -17.36 13.81 16.54
C THR A 285 -17.06 13.75 15.04
N THR A 286 -17.84 14.47 14.24
CA THR A 286 -17.59 14.61 12.79
C THR A 286 -16.25 15.29 12.50
N ALA A 287 -15.95 16.40 13.18
CA ALA A 287 -14.68 17.10 13.02
C ALA A 287 -13.48 16.24 13.45
N GLN A 288 -13.60 15.47 14.52
CA GLN A 288 -12.57 14.52 14.98
C GLN A 288 -12.32 13.42 13.94
N THR A 289 -13.38 12.84 13.40
CA THR A 289 -13.26 11.81 12.35
C THR A 289 -12.62 12.40 11.08
N ASN A 290 -13.04 13.59 10.66
CA ASN A 290 -12.47 14.26 9.49
C ASN A 290 -10.98 14.59 9.70
N TYR A 291 -10.60 15.03 10.89
CA TYR A 291 -9.19 15.28 11.23
C TYR A 291 -8.35 14.00 11.13
N VAL A 292 -8.78 12.90 11.74
CA VAL A 292 -8.04 11.63 11.67
C VAL A 292 -7.95 11.12 10.23
N ASN A 293 -9.04 11.21 9.47
CA ASN A 293 -9.05 10.83 8.06
C ASN A 293 -8.11 11.71 7.22
N SER A 294 -8.04 13.01 7.49
CA SER A 294 -7.13 13.92 6.76
C SER A 294 -5.66 13.62 7.04
N VAL A 295 -5.32 13.21 8.26
CA VAL A 295 -3.97 12.70 8.60
C VAL A 295 -3.66 11.43 7.83
N LEU A 296 -4.57 10.47 7.79
CA LEU A 296 -4.41 9.23 7.01
C LEU A 296 -4.23 9.50 5.53
N GLU A 297 -5.06 10.36 4.94
CA GLU A 297 -4.97 10.74 3.53
C GLU A 297 -3.60 11.35 3.22
N MET A 298 -3.12 12.24 4.07
CA MET A 298 -1.82 12.88 3.93
C MET A 298 -0.67 11.87 4.07
N VAL A 299 -0.72 10.97 5.06
CA VAL A 299 0.31 9.94 5.26
C VAL A 299 0.33 8.96 4.09
N ASN A 300 -0.84 8.52 3.60
CA ASN A 300 -0.92 7.65 2.43
C ASN A 300 -0.39 8.33 1.16
N ALA A 301 -0.72 9.61 0.92
CA ALA A 301 -0.17 10.37 -0.19
C ALA A 301 1.37 10.51 -0.09
N ASN A 302 1.90 10.66 1.13
CA ASN A 302 3.33 10.68 1.41
C ASN A 302 3.99 9.32 1.09
N ILE A 303 3.39 8.20 1.51
CA ILE A 303 3.85 6.83 1.23
C ILE A 303 3.86 6.57 -0.28
N GLU A 304 2.80 6.93 -1.00
CA GLU A 304 2.71 6.75 -2.45
C GLU A 304 3.81 7.53 -3.19
N LEU A 305 4.08 8.77 -2.78
CA LEU A 305 5.15 9.57 -3.38
C LEU A 305 6.53 9.00 -3.04
N LYS A 306 6.78 8.56 -1.79
CA LYS A 306 8.00 7.85 -1.41
C LYS A 306 8.23 6.59 -2.24
N LYS A 307 7.16 5.82 -2.47
CA LYS A 307 7.21 4.60 -3.29
C LYS A 307 7.64 4.91 -4.72
N LEU A 308 7.08 5.95 -5.34
CA LEU A 308 7.46 6.38 -6.69
C LEU A 308 8.92 6.82 -6.76
N LEU A 309 9.37 7.60 -5.76
CA LEU A 309 10.72 8.15 -5.68
C LEU A 309 11.77 7.13 -5.18
N ASN A 310 11.35 5.96 -4.72
CA ASN A 310 12.18 4.92 -4.10
C ASN A 310 13.01 5.45 -2.91
N LYS A 311 12.34 6.16 -1.98
CA LYS A 311 12.94 6.80 -0.79
C LYS A 311 12.56 6.10 0.52
#